data_0a9122df3e90c7fe935e9ffd02a34335
#
_entry.id   0a9122df3e90c7fe935e9ffd02a34335
#
_cell.length_a   1.000
_cell.length_b   1.000
_cell.length_c   1.000
_cell.angle_alpha   90.00
_cell.angle_beta   90.00
_cell.angle_gamma   90.00
#
_symmetry.space_group_name_H-M   'P 1'
#
loop_
_entity.id
_entity.type
_entity.pdbx_description
1 polymer ?
#
loop_
_entity_poly.entity_id
_entity_poly.type
_entity_poly.pdbx_seq_one_letter_code
_entity_poly.pdbx_strand_id
1 'polypeptide(L)'
;VISCADQDGYTSIDEGIELLMNADALIGHNIIKYDLPVLRKLYSHFDTSKNCIILDTLVMSRLWAPELDSLDYSRWLHIEPKYKGRHSLAAWGERLGVKKIKFKEEQQAEVKDVWDKWSESMQVYCEQDVTVSEALYKYFLAQKMDKRSLTLEHDFAIVMSYQEAFGFPFNKPAAFALLNELKAKQTDIADQLQETFPPIEEERWSEKTGKQLKTKVTVFNPASRLQT
;
A
#
# COMPACT_ATOMS: atom_id res chain seq x y z
N VAL A 1 -18.48 -16.37 7.70
CA VAL A 1 -17.64 -15.22 8.03
C VAL A 1 -18.20 -14.62 9.31
N ILE A 2 -17.34 -14.45 10.33
CA ILE A 2 -17.68 -13.67 11.53
C ILE A 2 -17.23 -12.25 11.22
N SER A 3 -18.15 -11.29 11.29
CA SER A 3 -17.89 -9.89 11.01
C SER A 3 -18.01 -9.10 12.31
N CYS A 4 -16.95 -8.41 12.71
CA CYS A 4 -16.86 -7.72 13.98
C CYS A 4 -16.90 -6.20 13.78
N ALA A 5 -17.80 -5.55 14.50
CA ALA A 5 -17.89 -4.10 14.61
C ALA A 5 -18.68 -3.74 15.87
N ASP A 6 -18.40 -2.61 16.52
CA ASP A 6 -19.21 -2.12 17.66
C ASP A 6 -20.48 -1.42 17.14
N GLN A 7 -21.28 -2.18 16.36
CA GLN A 7 -22.51 -1.76 15.72
C GLN A 7 -23.58 -2.83 15.86
N ASP A 8 -24.85 -2.45 15.84
CA ASP A 8 -25.96 -3.37 15.91
C ASP A 8 -25.94 -4.39 14.75
N GLY A 9 -26.09 -5.66 15.08
CA GLY A 9 -26.10 -6.76 14.10
C GLY A 9 -24.72 -7.36 13.79
N TYR A 10 -23.66 -6.87 14.39
CA TYR A 10 -22.30 -7.43 14.26
C TYR A 10 -21.80 -8.03 15.58
N THR A 11 -20.84 -8.93 15.51
CA THR A 11 -20.08 -9.40 16.67
C THR A 11 -19.26 -8.24 17.23
N SER A 12 -19.16 -8.11 18.56
CA SER A 12 -18.36 -7.04 19.16
C SER A 12 -16.86 -7.18 18.80
N ILE A 13 -16.14 -6.07 18.82
CA ILE A 13 -14.70 -6.08 18.54
C ILE A 13 -13.97 -6.89 19.63
N ASP A 14 -14.36 -6.77 20.90
CA ASP A 14 -13.73 -7.53 21.99
C ASP A 14 -13.88 -9.03 21.80
N GLU A 15 -15.06 -9.53 21.44
CA GLU A 15 -15.24 -10.95 21.10
C GLU A 15 -14.39 -11.36 19.90
N GLY A 16 -14.26 -10.51 18.88
CA GLY A 16 -13.36 -10.71 17.75
C GLY A 16 -11.90 -10.84 18.17
N ILE A 17 -11.44 -9.99 19.08
CA ILE A 17 -10.08 -10.06 19.65
C ILE A 17 -9.87 -11.37 20.42
N GLU A 18 -10.84 -11.78 21.23
CA GLU A 18 -10.75 -13.05 21.97
C GLU A 18 -10.68 -14.27 21.02
N LEU A 19 -11.45 -14.26 19.94
CA LEU A 19 -11.37 -15.31 18.91
C LEU A 19 -9.97 -15.37 18.28
N LEU A 20 -9.37 -14.23 17.95
CA LEU A 20 -8.02 -14.20 17.39
C LEU A 20 -6.96 -14.68 18.39
N MET A 21 -7.07 -14.31 19.67
CA MET A 21 -6.14 -14.73 20.73
C MET A 21 -6.17 -16.24 20.99
N ASN A 22 -7.33 -16.87 20.82
CA ASN A 22 -7.55 -18.30 21.05
C ASN A 22 -7.39 -19.15 19.78
N ALA A 23 -7.06 -18.56 18.65
CA ALA A 23 -6.90 -19.30 17.39
C ALA A 23 -5.63 -20.16 17.38
N ASP A 24 -5.73 -21.37 16.81
CA ASP A 24 -4.58 -22.24 16.55
C ASP A 24 -3.70 -21.73 15.42
N ALA A 25 -4.30 -21.01 14.47
CA ALA A 25 -3.60 -20.39 13.34
C ALA A 25 -4.27 -19.08 12.93
N LEU A 26 -3.46 -18.06 12.63
CA LEU A 26 -3.89 -16.80 12.02
C LEU A 26 -3.31 -16.70 10.61
N ILE A 27 -4.20 -16.47 9.65
CA ILE A 27 -3.84 -16.38 8.24
C ILE A 27 -4.29 -15.02 7.73
N GLY A 28 -3.38 -14.29 7.11
CA GLY A 28 -3.69 -12.99 6.53
C GLY A 28 -2.72 -12.61 5.42
N HIS A 29 -2.97 -11.50 4.78
CA HIS A 29 -2.10 -10.96 3.74
C HIS A 29 -1.33 -9.75 4.26
N ASN A 30 -0.03 -9.89 4.45
CA ASN A 30 0.83 -8.92 5.15
C ASN A 30 0.52 -8.80 6.66
N ILE A 31 -0.03 -9.84 7.24
CA ILE A 31 -0.48 -9.89 8.63
C ILE A 31 0.67 -9.65 9.62
N ILE A 32 1.88 -10.14 9.31
CA ILE A 32 3.08 -10.01 10.16
C ILE A 32 3.48 -8.54 10.32
N LYS A 33 3.42 -7.76 9.22
CA LYS A 33 3.91 -6.37 9.22
C LYS A 33 2.83 -5.34 9.45
N TYR A 34 1.55 -5.71 9.33
CA TYR A 34 0.45 -4.75 9.45
C TYR A 34 -0.55 -5.14 10.53
N ASP A 35 -1.35 -6.19 10.35
CA ASP A 35 -2.48 -6.48 11.22
C ASP A 35 -2.05 -6.79 12.65
N LEU A 36 -1.07 -7.69 12.85
CA LEU A 36 -0.60 -8.04 14.20
C LEU A 36 0.04 -6.86 14.95
N PRO A 37 0.91 -6.03 14.37
CA PRO A 37 1.40 -4.81 15.01
C PRO A 37 0.31 -3.81 15.35
N VAL A 38 -0.69 -3.64 14.48
CA VAL A 38 -1.82 -2.72 14.72
C VAL A 38 -2.66 -3.23 15.89
N LEU A 39 -3.02 -4.52 15.91
CA LEU A 39 -3.77 -5.13 17.01
C LEU A 39 -3.04 -4.97 18.33
N ARG A 40 -1.75 -5.26 18.41
CA ARG A 40 -0.93 -5.08 19.62
C ARG A 40 -0.83 -3.63 20.07
N LYS A 41 -0.87 -2.69 19.13
CA LYS A 41 -0.84 -1.25 19.45
C LYS A 41 -2.17 -0.74 20.00
N LEU A 42 -3.28 -1.21 19.45
CA LEU A 42 -4.62 -0.75 19.82
C LEU A 42 -5.14 -1.48 21.07
N TYR A 43 -4.84 -2.75 21.21
CA TYR A 43 -5.31 -3.63 22.28
C TYR A 43 -4.12 -4.14 23.08
N SER A 44 -3.78 -3.48 24.18
CA SER A 44 -2.59 -3.78 25.00
C SER A 44 -2.58 -5.19 25.59
N HIS A 45 -3.74 -5.85 25.69
CA HIS A 45 -3.90 -7.22 26.14
C HIS A 45 -3.85 -8.24 24.99
N PHE A 46 -3.83 -7.78 23.74
CA PHE A 46 -3.78 -8.67 22.59
C PHE A 46 -2.40 -9.34 22.49
N ASP A 47 -2.39 -10.65 22.60
CA ASP A 47 -1.27 -11.49 22.23
C ASP A 47 -1.78 -12.82 21.65
N THR A 48 -1.08 -13.36 20.70
CA THR A 48 -1.42 -14.67 20.17
C THR A 48 -0.93 -15.77 21.09
N SER A 49 -1.63 -16.91 21.15
CA SER A 49 -1.14 -18.09 21.86
C SER A 49 0.29 -18.42 21.39
N LYS A 50 1.15 -18.91 22.32
CA LYS A 50 2.54 -19.31 21.99
C LYS A 50 2.62 -20.39 20.90
N ASN A 51 1.57 -21.15 20.72
CA ASN A 51 1.46 -22.22 19.73
C ASN A 51 0.70 -21.78 18.47
N CYS A 52 0.22 -20.55 18.42
CA CYS A 52 -0.50 -20.05 17.26
C CYS A 52 0.42 -19.96 16.04
N ILE A 53 0.02 -20.59 14.95
CA ILE A 53 0.76 -20.56 13.70
C ILE A 53 0.37 -19.29 12.94
N ILE A 54 1.34 -18.45 12.63
CA ILE A 54 1.12 -17.26 11.80
C ILE A 54 1.51 -17.58 10.35
N LEU A 55 0.54 -17.45 9.43
CA LEU A 55 0.74 -17.64 8.00
C LEU A 55 0.44 -16.34 7.25
N ASP A 56 1.45 -15.80 6.59
CA ASP A 56 1.35 -14.58 5.80
C ASP A 56 1.33 -14.91 4.31
N THR A 57 0.20 -14.72 3.66
CA THR A 57 0.05 -15.04 2.22
C THR A 57 0.88 -14.13 1.32
N LEU A 58 1.36 -12.97 1.80
CA LEU A 58 2.35 -12.16 1.07
C LEU A 58 3.73 -12.83 1.08
N VAL A 59 4.16 -13.39 2.22
CA VAL A 59 5.39 -14.18 2.32
C VAL A 59 5.29 -15.41 1.43
N MET A 60 4.18 -16.16 1.53
CA MET A 60 3.92 -17.31 0.66
C MET A 60 3.99 -16.94 -0.82
N SER A 61 3.40 -15.84 -1.20
CA SER A 61 3.39 -15.33 -2.58
C SER A 61 4.80 -15.05 -3.10
N ARG A 62 5.63 -14.40 -2.31
CA ARG A 62 7.01 -14.07 -2.68
C ARG A 62 7.89 -15.30 -2.77
N LEU A 63 7.71 -16.25 -1.85
CA LEU A 63 8.44 -17.52 -1.86
C LEU A 63 8.06 -18.39 -3.07
N TRP A 64 6.75 -18.47 -3.38
CA TRP A 64 6.25 -19.30 -4.47
C TRP A 64 6.59 -18.74 -5.86
N ALA A 65 6.53 -17.43 -6.03
CA ALA A 65 6.71 -16.77 -7.32
C ALA A 65 7.59 -15.50 -7.20
N PRO A 66 8.91 -15.65 -6.99
CA PRO A 66 9.81 -14.49 -6.94
C PRO A 66 9.79 -13.71 -8.26
N GLU A 67 9.56 -14.37 -9.39
CA GLU A 67 9.43 -13.76 -10.73
C GLU A 67 7.97 -13.74 -11.20
N LEU A 68 7.08 -13.20 -10.37
CA LEU A 68 5.64 -13.19 -10.65
C LEU A 68 5.27 -12.45 -11.93
N ASP A 69 6.05 -11.44 -12.32
CA ASP A 69 5.85 -10.72 -13.58
C ASP A 69 5.91 -11.67 -14.79
N SER A 70 6.92 -12.52 -14.87
CA SER A 70 7.08 -13.51 -15.94
C SER A 70 5.90 -14.50 -15.98
N LEU A 71 5.38 -14.89 -14.81
CA LEU A 71 4.20 -15.75 -14.73
C LEU A 71 2.93 -15.06 -15.21
N ASP A 72 2.78 -13.76 -14.95
CA ASP A 72 1.63 -12.99 -15.41
C ASP A 72 1.56 -12.91 -16.94
N TYR A 73 2.69 -12.85 -17.63
CA TYR A 73 2.72 -12.86 -19.10
C TYR A 73 2.46 -14.24 -19.71
N SER A 74 2.58 -15.32 -18.96
CA SER A 74 2.39 -16.67 -19.48
C SER A 74 1.07 -17.33 -18.99
N ARG A 75 0.70 -17.11 -17.74
CA ARG A 75 -0.40 -17.83 -17.08
C ARG A 75 -1.65 -16.98 -16.89
N TRP A 76 -1.49 -15.67 -16.61
CA TRP A 76 -2.61 -14.76 -16.29
C TRP A 76 -2.68 -13.59 -17.27
N LEU A 77 -2.86 -13.91 -18.55
CA LEU A 77 -2.90 -12.92 -19.64
C LEU A 77 -4.01 -11.86 -19.46
N HIS A 78 -5.07 -12.20 -18.71
CA HIS A 78 -6.22 -11.32 -18.46
C HIS A 78 -5.97 -10.25 -17.40
N ILE A 79 -4.86 -10.33 -16.66
CA ILE A 79 -4.59 -9.38 -15.57
C ILE A 79 -4.31 -7.98 -16.12
N GLU A 80 -4.90 -6.97 -15.47
CA GLU A 80 -4.65 -5.58 -15.83
C GLU A 80 -3.15 -5.22 -15.70
N PRO A 81 -2.57 -4.42 -16.59
CA PRO A 81 -1.13 -4.07 -16.56
C PRO A 81 -0.65 -3.51 -15.22
N LYS A 82 -1.51 -2.75 -14.53
CA LYS A 82 -1.17 -2.16 -13.21
C LYS A 82 -0.93 -3.19 -12.12
N TYR A 83 -1.40 -4.43 -12.27
CA TYR A 83 -1.26 -5.52 -11.30
C TYR A 83 -0.15 -6.51 -11.62
N LYS A 84 0.41 -6.45 -12.84
CA LYS A 84 1.49 -7.36 -13.26
C LYS A 84 2.70 -7.25 -12.33
N GLY A 85 3.28 -8.38 -11.94
CA GLY A 85 4.40 -8.48 -11.02
C GLY A 85 4.08 -8.10 -9.56
N ARG A 86 2.85 -7.72 -9.23
CA ARG A 86 2.49 -7.28 -7.90
C ARG A 86 1.96 -8.42 -7.04
N HIS A 87 2.50 -8.53 -5.83
CA HIS A 87 2.07 -9.50 -4.81
C HIS A 87 0.93 -9.00 -3.93
N SER A 88 0.32 -7.86 -4.21
CA SER A 88 -0.77 -7.29 -3.40
C SER A 88 -2.03 -8.15 -3.46
N LEU A 89 -2.86 -8.10 -2.41
CA LEU A 89 -4.11 -8.84 -2.33
C LEU A 89 -5.05 -8.50 -3.51
N ALA A 90 -5.11 -7.24 -3.94
CA ALA A 90 -5.88 -6.83 -5.11
C ALA A 90 -5.40 -7.51 -6.40
N ALA A 91 -4.07 -7.61 -6.60
CA ALA A 91 -3.51 -8.29 -7.76
C ALA A 91 -3.79 -9.80 -7.75
N TRP A 92 -3.75 -10.42 -6.57
CA TRP A 92 -4.13 -11.82 -6.42
C TRP A 92 -5.63 -12.04 -6.61
N GLY A 93 -6.45 -11.12 -6.14
CA GLY A 93 -7.89 -11.17 -6.42
C GLY A 93 -8.20 -11.19 -7.92
N GLU A 94 -7.50 -10.38 -8.72
CA GLU A 94 -7.63 -10.43 -10.19
C GLU A 94 -7.17 -11.77 -10.78
N ARG A 95 -6.03 -12.33 -10.31
CA ARG A 95 -5.52 -13.63 -10.79
C ARG A 95 -6.48 -14.77 -10.49
N LEU A 96 -7.10 -14.76 -9.33
CA LEU A 96 -7.99 -15.81 -8.86
C LEU A 96 -9.46 -15.63 -9.29
N GLY A 97 -9.78 -14.49 -9.93
CA GLY A 97 -11.16 -14.15 -10.32
C GLY A 97 -12.06 -13.78 -9.14
N VAL A 98 -11.48 -13.51 -7.95
CA VAL A 98 -12.17 -13.06 -6.73
C VAL A 98 -11.82 -11.61 -6.49
N LYS A 99 -12.52 -10.70 -7.16
CA LYS A 99 -12.15 -9.28 -7.17
C LYS A 99 -12.38 -8.59 -5.83
N LYS A 100 -11.44 -7.73 -5.45
CA LYS A 100 -11.66 -6.76 -4.36
C LYS A 100 -12.69 -5.71 -4.77
N ILE A 101 -13.47 -5.26 -3.80
CA ILE A 101 -14.34 -4.10 -3.98
C ILE A 101 -13.48 -2.84 -4.11
N LYS A 102 -13.83 -1.94 -5.01
CA LYS A 102 -13.13 -0.68 -5.24
C LYS A 102 -13.68 0.43 -4.33
N PHE A 103 -13.62 0.22 -3.03
CA PHE A 103 -14.23 1.09 -2.02
C PHE A 103 -13.88 2.57 -2.18
N LYS A 104 -12.60 2.91 -2.38
CA LYS A 104 -12.17 4.30 -2.56
C LYS A 104 -12.67 4.94 -3.86
N GLU A 105 -12.75 4.16 -4.94
CA GLU A 105 -13.17 4.67 -6.25
C GLU A 105 -14.69 4.93 -6.28
N GLU A 106 -15.48 4.18 -5.51
CA GLU A 106 -16.93 4.33 -5.42
C GLU A 106 -17.37 5.47 -4.49
N GLN A 107 -16.54 5.81 -3.48
CA GLN A 107 -16.81 6.85 -2.48
C GLN A 107 -16.22 8.24 -2.84
N GLN A 108 -15.70 8.43 -4.04
CA GLN A 108 -14.79 9.53 -4.42
C GLN A 108 -15.33 10.95 -4.37
N ALA A 109 -16.57 11.20 -4.09
CA ALA A 109 -17.10 12.54 -4.34
C ALA A 109 -17.12 13.50 -3.13
N GLU A 110 -17.17 13.05 -1.85
CA GLU A 110 -17.58 13.97 -0.79
C GLU A 110 -16.82 13.92 0.54
N VAL A 111 -15.96 12.94 0.82
CA VAL A 111 -15.32 12.82 2.14
C VAL A 111 -13.80 12.81 2.01
N LYS A 112 -13.11 13.73 2.70
CA LYS A 112 -11.63 13.86 2.69
C LYS A 112 -10.92 12.61 3.18
N ASP A 113 -11.52 11.86 4.11
CA ASP A 113 -11.03 10.57 4.57
C ASP A 113 -12.21 9.61 4.79
N VAL A 114 -12.36 8.66 3.86
CA VAL A 114 -13.43 7.65 3.92
C VAL A 114 -13.23 6.62 5.04
N TRP A 115 -12.09 6.67 5.73
CA TRP A 115 -11.72 5.78 6.83
C TRP A 115 -11.94 6.37 8.23
N ASP A 116 -12.29 7.66 8.35
CA ASP A 116 -12.45 8.35 9.63
C ASP A 116 -13.60 7.80 10.48
N LYS A 117 -14.63 7.28 9.83
CA LYS A 117 -15.81 6.74 10.50
C LYS A 117 -16.21 5.42 9.88
N TRP A 118 -16.69 4.52 10.73
CA TRP A 118 -17.26 3.27 10.28
C TRP A 118 -18.42 3.50 9.31
N SER A 119 -18.52 2.65 8.30
CA SER A 119 -19.67 2.56 7.38
C SER A 119 -19.90 1.12 6.98
N GLU A 120 -21.14 0.77 6.66
CA GLU A 120 -21.49 -0.57 6.20
C GLU A 120 -20.70 -0.98 4.93
N SER A 121 -20.50 -0.03 4.02
CA SER A 121 -19.69 -0.28 2.82
C SER A 121 -18.21 -0.56 3.12
N MET A 122 -17.67 0.04 4.19
CA MET A 122 -16.33 -0.28 4.69
C MET A 122 -16.28 -1.68 5.27
N GLN A 123 -17.32 -2.10 6.00
CA GLN A 123 -17.43 -3.45 6.55
C GLN A 123 -17.49 -4.50 5.44
N VAL A 124 -18.35 -4.31 4.46
CA VAL A 124 -18.43 -5.17 3.27
C VAL A 124 -17.10 -5.27 2.52
N TYR A 125 -16.38 -4.15 2.42
CA TYR A 125 -15.03 -4.15 1.86
C TYR A 125 -14.05 -5.02 2.67
N CYS A 126 -14.07 -4.93 3.99
CA CYS A 126 -13.23 -5.77 4.87
C CYS A 126 -13.58 -7.26 4.74
N GLU A 127 -14.85 -7.61 4.70
CA GLU A 127 -15.31 -9.00 4.50
C GLU A 127 -14.85 -9.56 3.14
N GLN A 128 -14.90 -8.74 2.10
CA GLN A 128 -14.42 -9.14 0.79
C GLN A 128 -12.88 -9.37 0.79
N ASP A 129 -12.12 -8.57 1.52
CA ASP A 129 -10.68 -8.77 1.67
C ASP A 129 -10.35 -10.10 2.37
N VAL A 130 -11.15 -10.50 3.37
CA VAL A 130 -11.04 -11.81 4.00
C VAL A 130 -11.34 -12.93 2.99
N THR A 131 -12.39 -12.76 2.18
CA THR A 131 -12.76 -13.74 1.12
C THR A 131 -11.63 -13.92 0.11
N VAL A 132 -10.99 -12.84 -0.33
CA VAL A 132 -9.84 -12.90 -1.24
C VAL A 132 -8.64 -13.57 -0.55
N SER A 133 -8.38 -13.25 0.71
CA SER A 133 -7.29 -13.85 1.50
C SER A 133 -7.48 -15.35 1.67
N GLU A 134 -8.69 -15.81 1.93
CA GLU A 134 -9.03 -17.22 2.02
C GLU A 134 -8.80 -17.95 0.68
N ALA A 135 -9.27 -17.36 -0.43
CA ALA A 135 -9.07 -17.93 -1.77
C ALA A 135 -7.57 -18.03 -2.11
N LEU A 136 -6.79 -17.01 -1.75
CA LEU A 136 -5.34 -17.00 -1.94
C LEU A 136 -4.65 -18.07 -1.12
N TYR A 137 -5.02 -18.22 0.15
CA TYR A 137 -4.47 -19.26 1.01
C TYR A 137 -4.77 -20.65 0.45
N LYS A 138 -6.01 -20.93 0.06
CA LYS A 138 -6.42 -22.20 -0.59
C LYS A 138 -5.61 -22.48 -1.86
N TYR A 139 -5.36 -21.43 -2.65
CA TYR A 139 -4.51 -21.54 -3.84
C TYR A 139 -3.08 -22.00 -3.47
N PHE A 140 -2.46 -21.40 -2.45
CA PHE A 140 -1.11 -21.79 -2.02
C PHE A 140 -1.04 -23.16 -1.37
N LEU A 141 -2.07 -23.59 -0.65
CA LEU A 141 -2.15 -24.96 -0.14
C LEU A 141 -2.03 -26.01 -1.25
N ALA A 142 -2.63 -25.75 -2.41
CA ALA A 142 -2.57 -26.64 -3.57
C ALA A 142 -1.17 -26.67 -4.23
N GLN A 143 -0.31 -25.68 -3.99
CA GLN A 143 1.03 -25.60 -4.62
C GLN A 143 2.08 -26.53 -3.95
N LYS A 144 1.75 -27.21 -2.84
CA LYS A 144 2.66 -28.13 -2.12
C LYS A 144 4.02 -27.52 -1.80
N MET A 145 4.01 -26.29 -1.30
CA MET A 145 5.24 -25.60 -0.91
C MET A 145 5.99 -26.36 0.17
N ASP A 146 7.32 -26.31 0.13
CA ASP A 146 8.14 -26.98 1.15
C ASP A 146 7.94 -26.33 2.53
N LYS A 147 7.64 -27.16 3.54
CA LYS A 147 7.35 -26.69 4.89
C LYS A 147 8.52 -25.98 5.56
N ARG A 148 9.76 -26.44 5.32
CA ARG A 148 10.95 -25.84 5.92
C ARG A 148 11.19 -24.44 5.38
N SER A 149 11.04 -24.29 4.07
CA SER A 149 11.15 -22.99 3.40
C SER A 149 10.06 -22.03 3.87
N LEU A 150 8.82 -22.51 4.02
CA LEU A 150 7.72 -21.71 4.57
C LEU A 150 8.03 -21.23 5.99
N THR A 151 8.47 -22.13 6.88
CA THR A 151 8.81 -21.75 8.26
C THR A 151 9.96 -20.74 8.28
N LEU A 152 11.03 -20.98 7.54
CA LEU A 152 12.19 -20.10 7.48
C LEU A 152 11.80 -18.68 7.02
N GLU A 153 11.02 -18.56 5.96
CA GLU A 153 10.61 -17.27 5.42
C GLU A 153 9.67 -16.52 6.35
N HIS A 154 8.79 -17.22 7.07
CA HIS A 154 7.92 -16.58 8.07
C HIS A 154 8.71 -16.12 9.30
N ASP A 155 9.62 -16.95 9.82
CA ASP A 155 10.50 -16.58 10.92
C ASP A 155 11.38 -15.37 10.55
N PHE A 156 11.92 -15.38 9.33
CA PHE A 156 12.68 -14.25 8.81
C PHE A 156 11.81 -12.98 8.69
N ALA A 157 10.59 -13.10 8.18
CA ALA A 157 9.67 -11.97 8.07
C ALA A 157 9.33 -11.36 9.45
N ILE A 158 9.18 -12.20 10.49
CA ILE A 158 8.97 -11.76 11.88
C ILE A 158 10.20 -10.98 12.39
N VAL A 159 11.40 -11.53 12.21
CA VAL A 159 12.65 -10.85 12.60
C VAL A 159 12.79 -9.51 11.89
N MET A 160 12.50 -9.48 10.58
CA MET A 160 12.55 -8.25 9.79
C MET A 160 11.51 -7.22 10.24
N SER A 161 10.34 -7.66 10.69
CA SER A 161 9.33 -6.74 11.24
C SER A 161 9.80 -6.05 12.51
N TYR A 162 10.50 -6.76 13.39
CA TYR A 162 11.12 -6.18 14.58
C TYR A 162 12.26 -5.23 14.23
N GLN A 163 13.11 -5.59 13.28
CA GLN A 163 14.18 -4.72 12.81
C GLN A 163 13.65 -3.42 12.22
N GLU A 164 12.60 -3.50 11.41
CA GLU A 164 11.94 -2.31 10.83
C GLU A 164 11.33 -1.41 11.92
N ALA A 165 10.67 -2.01 12.92
CA ALA A 165 10.09 -1.28 14.04
C ALA A 165 11.15 -0.62 14.94
N PHE A 166 12.27 -1.30 15.20
CA PHE A 166 13.39 -0.76 15.98
C PHE A 166 14.12 0.34 15.22
N GLY A 167 14.29 0.18 13.90
CA GLY A 167 15.06 1.06 13.05
C GLY A 167 16.58 1.00 13.35
N PHE A 168 17.28 2.00 12.85
CA PHE A 168 18.72 2.18 13.14
C PHE A 168 19.03 3.65 13.39
N PRO A 169 20.15 3.93 14.07
CA PRO A 169 20.55 5.30 14.38
C PRO A 169 20.71 6.13 13.10
N PHE A 170 20.12 7.31 13.10
CA PHE A 170 20.24 8.24 12.00
C PHE A 170 20.77 9.59 12.52
N ASN A 171 21.87 10.09 11.94
CA ASN A 171 22.46 11.36 12.35
C ASN A 171 21.64 12.53 11.77
N LYS A 172 20.56 12.87 12.47
CA LYS A 172 19.66 13.96 12.07
C LYS A 172 20.39 15.32 11.91
N PRO A 173 21.27 15.75 12.84
CA PRO A 173 22.00 17.02 12.67
C PRO A 173 22.80 17.08 11.38
N ALA A 174 23.58 16.03 11.06
CA ALA A 174 24.35 15.99 9.81
C ALA A 174 23.45 15.96 8.57
N ALA A 175 22.34 15.25 8.62
CA ALA A 175 21.37 15.20 7.53
C ALA A 175 20.72 16.57 7.27
N PHE A 176 20.36 17.31 8.33
CA PHE A 176 19.81 18.67 8.20
C PHE A 176 20.86 19.66 7.70
N ALA A 177 22.12 19.55 8.13
CA ALA A 177 23.20 20.39 7.61
C ALA A 177 23.38 20.17 6.10
N LEU A 178 23.47 18.92 5.67
CA LEU A 178 23.54 18.57 4.25
C LEU A 178 22.30 19.03 3.46
N LEU A 179 21.11 18.85 4.00
CA LEU A 179 19.87 19.31 3.37
C LEU A 179 19.89 20.83 3.13
N ASN A 180 20.32 21.61 4.12
CA ASN A 180 20.40 23.07 4.00
C ASN A 180 21.47 23.50 2.96
N GLU A 181 22.61 22.84 2.94
CA GLU A 181 23.62 23.05 1.92
C GLU A 181 23.11 22.77 0.51
N LEU A 182 22.46 21.62 0.33
CA LEU A 182 21.89 21.24 -0.97
C LEU A 182 20.77 22.18 -1.42
N LYS A 183 19.92 22.62 -0.50
CA LYS A 183 18.87 23.61 -0.80
C LYS A 183 19.46 24.95 -1.22
N ALA A 184 20.50 25.43 -0.54
CA ALA A 184 21.17 26.67 -0.91
C ALA A 184 21.78 26.58 -2.32
N LYS A 185 22.48 25.48 -2.62
CA LYS A 185 23.02 25.23 -3.98
C LYS A 185 21.91 25.12 -5.03
N GLN A 186 20.80 24.47 -4.71
CA GLN A 186 19.64 24.35 -5.61
C GLN A 186 19.06 25.74 -5.94
N THR A 187 18.90 26.60 -4.92
CA THR A 187 18.41 27.97 -5.12
C THR A 187 19.36 28.78 -6.00
N ASP A 188 20.65 28.75 -5.67
CA ASP A 188 21.69 29.47 -6.45
C ASP A 188 21.70 29.04 -7.93
N ILE A 189 21.66 27.73 -8.20
CA ILE A 189 21.58 27.22 -9.57
C ILE A 189 20.26 27.62 -10.25
N ALA A 190 19.14 27.59 -9.51
CA ALA A 190 17.86 28.01 -10.06
C ALA A 190 17.86 29.50 -10.44
N ASP A 191 18.45 30.35 -9.61
CA ASP A 191 18.57 31.78 -9.87
C ASP A 191 19.47 32.05 -11.10
N GLN A 192 20.62 31.39 -11.20
CA GLN A 192 21.50 31.47 -12.38
C GLN A 192 20.78 31.00 -13.67
N LEU A 193 19.96 29.97 -13.59
CA LEU A 193 19.18 29.51 -14.73
C LEU A 193 18.08 30.50 -15.13
N GLN A 194 17.45 31.17 -14.17
CA GLN A 194 16.47 32.23 -14.48
C GLN A 194 17.12 33.48 -15.09
N GLU A 195 18.32 33.81 -14.68
CA GLU A 195 19.11 34.90 -15.31
C GLU A 195 19.48 34.56 -16.76
N THR A 196 19.85 33.29 -17.01
CA THR A 196 20.24 32.81 -18.35
C THR A 196 19.03 32.62 -19.27
N PHE A 197 17.94 32.13 -18.73
CA PHE A 197 16.67 31.84 -19.43
C PHE A 197 15.54 32.64 -18.79
N PRO A 198 15.39 33.93 -19.08
CA PRO A 198 14.32 34.74 -18.52
C PRO A 198 12.96 34.25 -18.95
N PRO A 199 11.91 34.54 -18.16
CA PRO A 199 10.54 34.14 -18.47
C PRO A 199 10.12 34.64 -19.87
N ILE A 200 9.47 33.77 -20.62
CA ILE A 200 8.89 34.09 -21.93
C ILE A 200 7.47 34.60 -21.72
N GLU A 201 7.22 35.80 -22.21
CA GLU A 201 5.89 36.41 -22.18
C GLU A 201 5.23 36.27 -23.57
N GLU A 202 4.06 35.62 -23.62
CA GLU A 202 3.27 35.45 -24.84
C GLU A 202 1.99 36.26 -24.72
N GLU A 203 1.81 37.27 -25.58
CA GLU A 203 0.55 37.97 -25.71
C GLU A 203 -0.48 37.03 -26.35
N ARG A 204 -1.65 36.98 -25.79
CA ARG A 204 -2.74 36.12 -26.27
C ARG A 204 -3.98 36.94 -26.60
N TRP A 205 -4.63 36.58 -27.69
CA TRP A 205 -5.85 37.20 -28.16
C TRP A 205 -6.95 36.16 -28.31
N SER A 206 -8.18 36.50 -27.99
CA SER A 206 -9.33 35.62 -28.18
C SER A 206 -9.68 35.52 -29.64
N GLU A 207 -9.61 34.34 -30.21
CA GLU A 207 -10.03 34.06 -31.61
C GLU A 207 -11.51 34.38 -31.86
N LYS A 208 -12.36 34.25 -30.81
CA LYS A 208 -13.79 34.46 -30.92
C LYS A 208 -14.21 35.94 -30.80
N THR A 209 -13.49 36.72 -30.03
CA THR A 209 -13.93 38.11 -29.68
C THR A 209 -12.93 39.18 -30.06
N GLY A 210 -11.72 38.82 -30.53
CA GLY A 210 -10.63 39.74 -30.85
C GLY A 210 -10.06 40.50 -29.65
N LYS A 211 -10.50 40.21 -28.42
CA LYS A 211 -10.01 40.87 -27.20
C LYS A 211 -8.71 40.29 -26.73
N GLN A 212 -7.84 41.16 -26.21
CA GLN A 212 -6.60 40.77 -25.57
C GLN A 212 -6.93 39.97 -24.29
N LEU A 213 -6.30 38.80 -24.19
CA LEU A 213 -6.35 37.92 -23.02
C LEU A 213 -5.15 38.23 -22.10
N LYS A 214 -5.16 37.70 -20.87
CA LYS A 214 -4.05 37.83 -19.95
C LYS A 214 -2.80 37.22 -20.58
N THR A 215 -1.68 37.94 -20.57
CA THR A 215 -0.38 37.49 -21.03
C THR A 215 0.02 36.17 -20.34
N LYS A 216 0.43 35.19 -21.10
CA LYS A 216 0.93 33.94 -20.56
C LYS A 216 2.42 34.09 -20.28
N VAL A 217 2.81 33.95 -19.01
CA VAL A 217 4.21 33.97 -18.59
C VAL A 217 4.66 32.53 -18.37
N THR A 218 5.67 32.09 -19.13
CA THR A 218 6.27 30.75 -18.99
C THR A 218 7.66 30.89 -18.39
N VAL A 219 7.81 30.45 -17.15
CA VAL A 219 9.09 30.44 -16.44
C VAL A 219 9.85 29.14 -16.81
N PHE A 220 11.13 29.26 -17.09
CA PHE A 220 11.97 28.11 -17.40
C PHE A 220 12.03 27.13 -16.22
N ASN A 221 11.72 25.88 -16.48
CA ASN A 221 11.78 24.79 -15.50
C ASN A 221 12.79 23.73 -15.94
N PRO A 222 13.99 23.68 -15.31
CA PRO A 222 15.03 22.72 -15.69
C PRO A 222 14.64 21.24 -15.42
N ALA A 223 13.63 21.00 -14.59
CA ALA A 223 13.11 19.65 -14.36
C ALA A 223 12.06 19.20 -15.41
N SER A 224 11.70 20.09 -16.34
CA SER A 224 10.71 19.78 -17.39
C SER A 224 11.41 19.20 -18.61
N ARG A 225 11.12 17.92 -18.94
CA ARG A 225 11.62 17.26 -20.15
C ARG A 225 11.19 17.93 -21.46
N LEU A 226 10.20 18.83 -21.41
CA LEU A 226 9.71 19.55 -22.59
C LEU A 226 10.42 20.89 -22.79
N GLN A 227 11.14 21.38 -21.79
CA GLN A 227 11.85 22.67 -21.81
C GLN A 227 13.37 22.50 -21.85
N THR A 228 13.87 21.29 -21.59
CA THR A 228 15.27 20.88 -21.76
C THR A 228 15.45 20.03 -23.00
#